data_5c48e5d3c22d9e5b01a2003f13d71e67
#
_entry.id   5c48e5d3c22d9e5b01a2003f13d71e67
#
_cell.length_a   1.000
_cell.length_b   1.000
_cell.length_c   1.000
_cell.angle_alpha   90.00
_cell.angle_beta   90.00
_cell.angle_gamma   90.00
#
_symmetry.space_group_name_H-M   'P 1'
#
loop_
_entity.id
_entity.type
_entity.pdbx_description
1 polymer ?
#
loop_
_entity_poly.entity_id
_entity_poly.type
_entity_poly.pdbx_seq_one_letter_code
_entity_poly.pdbx_strand_id
1 'polypeptide(L)'
;MFVVVIGIAIIYLGIRFTFGTYNPFYVVASGSMIPTLNISDFVIINQNIPFMNLKVGDIIVFKSPGSLISNEQHETIVHRVAHISTDIEGDRIIRTKGDANDGSIPYIDYPIRDQNYIGKVVYDIPKLGLVTKVISPPTNYIIIGVLIIVLVYYSRFGRSEEQKRVR
;
A
#
# COMPACT_ATOMS: atom_id res chain seq x y z
N MET A 1 -2.19 26.61 -14.84
CA MET A 1 -1.18 25.53 -14.75
C MET A 1 -0.40 25.56 -13.42
N PHE A 2 0.17 26.68 -12.99
CA PHE A 2 0.91 26.79 -11.72
C PHE A 2 0.12 26.39 -10.47
N VAL A 3 -1.16 26.75 -10.35
CA VAL A 3 -2.00 26.43 -9.19
C VAL A 3 -2.17 24.91 -9.01
N VAL A 4 -2.34 24.17 -10.11
CA VAL A 4 -2.48 22.71 -10.07
C VAL A 4 -1.17 22.06 -9.62
N VAL A 5 -0.03 22.51 -10.14
CA VAL A 5 1.29 21.99 -9.74
C VAL A 5 1.58 22.26 -8.27
N ILE A 6 1.27 23.46 -7.78
CA ILE A 6 1.40 23.80 -6.36
C ILE A 6 0.48 22.92 -5.50
N GLY A 7 -0.78 22.71 -5.92
CA GLY A 7 -1.71 21.84 -5.21
C GLY A 7 -1.20 20.40 -5.08
N ILE A 8 -0.70 19.82 -6.18
CA ILE A 8 -0.10 18.49 -6.17
C ILE A 8 1.12 18.43 -5.25
N ALA A 9 1.99 19.44 -5.30
CA ALA A 9 3.18 19.50 -4.45
C ALA A 9 2.81 19.56 -2.96
N ILE A 10 1.79 20.35 -2.58
CA ILE A 10 1.30 20.44 -1.20
C ILE A 10 0.76 19.08 -0.72
N ILE A 11 -0.04 18.39 -1.55
CA ILE A 11 -0.57 17.06 -1.20
C ILE A 11 0.59 16.07 -1.00
N TYR A 12 1.55 16.04 -1.91
CA TYR A 12 2.68 15.12 -1.87
C TYR A 12 3.57 15.33 -0.65
N LEU A 13 3.87 16.60 -0.33
CA LEU A 13 4.60 16.97 0.88
C LEU A 13 3.79 16.68 2.15
N GLY A 14 2.48 16.90 2.12
CA GLY A 14 1.58 16.56 3.23
C GLY A 14 1.60 15.07 3.55
N ILE A 15 1.51 14.20 2.53
CA ILE A 15 1.62 12.75 2.68
C ILE A 15 2.98 12.37 3.30
N ARG A 16 4.08 12.91 2.76
CA ARG A 16 5.43 12.65 3.27
C ARG A 16 5.61 13.06 4.72
N PHE A 17 5.11 14.23 5.09
CA PHE A 17 5.20 14.74 6.46
C PHE A 17 4.36 13.89 7.44
N THR A 18 3.13 13.55 7.05
CA THR A 18 2.19 12.82 7.92
C THR A 18 2.59 11.36 8.13
N PHE A 19 2.98 10.67 7.06
CA PHE A 19 3.23 9.22 7.08
C PHE A 19 4.70 8.83 7.06
N GLY A 20 5.63 9.77 6.92
CA GLY A 20 7.06 9.49 6.85
C GLY A 20 7.52 8.91 5.49
N THR A 21 6.63 8.67 4.56
CA THR A 21 6.90 8.08 3.25
C THR A 21 6.05 8.71 2.16
N TYR A 22 6.51 8.64 0.92
CA TYR A 22 5.74 9.08 -0.24
C TYR A 22 4.74 8.02 -0.73
N ASN A 23 4.90 6.77 -0.31
CA ASN A 23 3.99 5.68 -0.65
C ASN A 23 3.54 4.93 0.61
N PRO A 24 2.57 5.48 1.36
CA PRO A 24 2.06 4.84 2.57
C PRO A 24 1.03 3.74 2.30
N PHE A 25 0.69 3.46 1.03
CA PHE A 25 -0.45 2.63 0.64
C PHE A 25 -0.02 1.24 0.19
N TYR A 26 -0.64 0.20 0.77
CA TYR A 26 -0.43 -1.20 0.39
C TYR A 26 -1.76 -1.93 0.23
N VAL A 27 -1.80 -2.90 -0.68
CA VAL A 27 -2.97 -3.78 -0.88
C VAL A 27 -2.65 -5.16 -0.32
N VAL A 28 -3.53 -5.69 0.49
CA VAL A 28 -3.41 -7.04 1.04
C VAL A 28 -3.62 -8.06 -0.07
N ALA A 29 -2.58 -8.85 -0.35
CA ALA A 29 -2.56 -9.82 -1.46
C ALA A 29 -2.93 -11.24 -1.05
N SER A 30 -2.75 -11.60 0.23
CA SER A 30 -2.96 -12.97 0.74
C SER A 30 -3.92 -12.99 1.95
N GLY A 31 -4.37 -14.19 2.31
CA GLY A 31 -5.29 -14.39 3.43
C GLY A 31 -4.63 -14.60 4.79
N SER A 32 -3.31 -14.43 4.91
CA SER A 32 -2.57 -14.71 6.17
C SER A 32 -3.02 -13.87 7.37
N MET A 33 -3.69 -12.74 7.13
CA MET A 33 -4.18 -11.83 8.18
C MET A 33 -5.68 -11.91 8.40
N ILE A 34 -6.39 -12.86 7.79
CA ILE A 34 -7.82 -13.09 8.05
C ILE A 34 -8.02 -13.51 9.52
N PRO A 35 -9.05 -13.03 10.24
CA PRO A 35 -10.13 -12.16 9.76
C PRO A 35 -9.82 -10.66 9.85
N THR A 36 -8.69 -10.25 10.43
CA THR A 36 -8.38 -8.83 10.68
C THR A 36 -8.24 -8.03 9.39
N LEU A 37 -7.47 -8.56 8.42
CA LEU A 37 -7.33 -7.97 7.10
C LEU A 37 -7.69 -9.03 6.05
N ASN A 38 -8.56 -8.66 5.13
CA ASN A 38 -8.99 -9.52 4.03
C ASN A 38 -8.22 -9.23 2.75
N ILE A 39 -8.23 -10.19 1.82
CA ILE A 39 -7.66 -9.98 0.49
C ILE A 39 -8.34 -8.79 -0.19
N SER A 40 -7.54 -7.90 -0.78
CA SER A 40 -7.95 -6.64 -1.40
C SER A 40 -8.34 -5.53 -0.41
N ASP A 41 -8.09 -5.69 0.88
CA ASP A 41 -8.11 -4.55 1.79
C ASP A 41 -6.92 -3.63 1.50
N PHE A 42 -7.13 -2.35 1.75
CA PHE A 42 -6.13 -1.31 1.57
C PHE A 42 -5.60 -0.91 2.94
N VAL A 43 -4.31 -0.97 3.16
CA VAL A 43 -3.72 -0.56 4.43
C VAL A 43 -2.87 0.69 4.24
N ILE A 44 -2.91 1.56 5.24
CA ILE A 44 -2.12 2.78 5.30
C ILE A 44 -1.10 2.62 6.42
N ILE A 45 0.17 2.79 6.08
CA ILE A 45 1.27 2.71 7.05
C ILE A 45 1.76 4.09 7.48
N ASN A 46 2.33 4.14 8.68
CA ASN A 46 3.08 5.28 9.17
C ASN A 46 4.54 4.87 9.47
N GLN A 47 5.47 5.39 8.68
CA GLN A 47 6.90 5.15 8.82
C GLN A 47 7.56 6.07 9.89
N ASN A 48 6.87 7.16 10.31
CA ASN A 48 7.34 8.01 11.40
C ASN A 48 7.32 7.30 12.76
N ILE A 49 6.65 6.13 12.87
CA ILE A 49 6.66 5.32 14.08
C ILE A 49 7.96 4.49 14.08
N PRO A 50 8.91 4.75 14.99
CA PRO A 50 10.18 4.04 15.01
C PRO A 50 10.00 2.56 15.35
N PHE A 51 10.87 1.69 14.82
CA PHE A 51 10.91 0.26 15.13
C PHE A 51 10.99 -0.03 16.63
N MET A 52 11.72 0.80 17.37
CA MET A 52 11.86 0.68 18.81
C MET A 52 10.57 0.93 19.60
N ASN A 53 9.60 1.63 19.02
CA ASN A 53 8.33 1.95 19.66
C ASN A 53 7.21 0.93 19.39
N LEU A 54 7.49 -0.08 18.57
CA LEU A 54 6.53 -1.15 18.25
C LEU A 54 6.22 -1.98 19.51
N LYS A 55 4.98 -2.45 19.58
CA LYS A 55 4.47 -3.27 20.67
C LYS A 55 3.89 -4.58 20.14
N VAL A 56 3.83 -5.59 21.00
CA VAL A 56 3.09 -6.81 20.69
C VAL A 56 1.64 -6.47 20.39
N GLY A 57 1.11 -7.04 19.32
CA GLY A 57 -0.22 -6.73 18.78
C GLY A 57 -0.25 -5.72 17.64
N ASP A 58 0.81 -4.92 17.45
CA ASP A 58 0.89 -3.99 16.31
C ASP A 58 0.93 -4.76 14.99
N ILE A 59 0.24 -4.25 13.96
CA ILE A 59 0.35 -4.77 12.60
C ILE A 59 1.40 -3.95 11.88
N ILE A 60 2.37 -4.61 11.27
CA ILE A 60 3.49 -3.97 10.57
C ILE A 60 3.63 -4.47 9.16
N VAL A 61 4.14 -3.61 8.29
CA VAL A 61 4.63 -3.95 6.96
C VAL A 61 6.15 -4.01 7.00
N PHE A 62 6.70 -5.08 6.47
CA PHE A 62 8.14 -5.33 6.50
C PHE A 62 8.60 -6.16 5.30
N LYS A 63 9.91 -6.16 5.04
CA LYS A 63 10.55 -7.06 4.07
C LYS A 63 10.92 -8.35 4.75
N SER A 64 10.60 -9.48 4.13
CA SER A 64 10.97 -10.81 4.65
C SER A 64 12.48 -10.88 4.94
N PRO A 65 12.90 -11.35 6.13
CA PRO A 65 14.32 -11.54 6.43
C PRO A 65 15.03 -12.50 5.46
N GLY A 66 14.34 -13.53 4.98
CA GLY A 66 14.88 -14.48 4.01
C GLY A 66 15.24 -13.86 2.67
N SER A 67 14.57 -12.81 2.26
CA SER A 67 14.85 -12.10 1.02
C SER A 67 16.16 -11.32 1.02
N LEU A 68 16.75 -11.08 2.18
CA LEU A 68 18.09 -10.48 2.32
C LEU A 68 19.21 -11.50 2.10
N ILE A 69 18.90 -12.80 2.17
CA ILE A 69 19.85 -13.91 2.06
C ILE A 69 19.86 -14.47 0.63
N SER A 70 18.71 -14.51 -0.03
CA SER A 70 18.56 -14.93 -1.43
C SER A 70 18.36 -13.69 -2.31
N ASN A 71 18.98 -13.68 -3.51
CA ASN A 71 18.74 -12.63 -4.53
C ASN A 71 17.32 -12.65 -5.10
N GLU A 72 16.37 -13.27 -4.40
CA GLU A 72 14.97 -13.29 -4.77
C GLU A 72 14.29 -11.96 -4.42
N GLN A 73 13.23 -11.64 -5.16
CA GLN A 73 12.48 -10.39 -4.98
C GLN A 73 12.02 -10.26 -3.51
N HIS A 74 12.36 -9.13 -2.90
CA HIS A 74 11.97 -8.81 -1.52
C HIS A 74 10.45 -8.88 -1.37
N GLU A 75 9.96 -9.96 -0.78
CA GLU A 75 8.54 -10.08 -0.48
C GLU A 75 8.17 -9.11 0.64
N THR A 76 7.24 -8.22 0.34
CA THR A 76 6.67 -7.29 1.32
C THR A 76 5.50 -7.96 2.00
N ILE A 77 5.58 -8.08 3.33
CA ILE A 77 4.64 -8.84 4.16
C ILE A 77 3.95 -7.89 5.14
N VAL A 78 2.69 -8.17 5.42
CA VAL A 78 1.92 -7.52 6.48
C VAL A 78 1.51 -8.59 7.50
N HIS A 79 2.06 -8.53 8.71
CA HIS A 79 1.72 -9.45 9.81
C HIS A 79 1.69 -8.71 11.15
N ARG A 80 1.15 -9.40 12.17
CA ARG A 80 1.06 -8.88 13.54
C ARG A 80 2.32 -9.21 14.34
N VAL A 81 2.80 -8.25 15.13
CA VAL A 81 3.88 -8.46 16.11
C VAL A 81 3.39 -9.44 17.18
N ALA A 82 3.97 -10.64 17.19
CA ALA A 82 3.63 -11.70 18.14
C ALA A 82 4.57 -11.71 19.35
N HIS A 83 5.85 -11.39 19.16
CA HIS A 83 6.83 -11.40 20.24
C HIS A 83 7.96 -10.42 19.96
N ILE A 84 8.51 -9.86 21.03
CA ILE A 84 9.65 -8.94 20.97
C ILE A 84 10.71 -9.48 21.90
N SER A 85 11.93 -9.62 21.41
CA SER A 85 13.09 -10.11 22.16
C SER A 85 14.33 -9.28 21.83
N THR A 86 15.41 -9.63 22.49
CA THR A 86 16.73 -9.06 22.24
C THR A 86 17.65 -10.22 21.86
N ASP A 87 18.54 -10.01 20.87
CA ASP A 87 19.54 -11.00 20.51
C ASP A 87 20.75 -10.98 21.46
N ILE A 88 21.74 -11.81 21.18
CA ILE A 88 22.97 -11.93 21.99
C ILE A 88 23.84 -10.66 21.94
N GLU A 89 23.63 -9.81 20.92
CA GLU A 89 24.35 -8.54 20.73
C GLU A 89 23.66 -7.37 21.41
N GLY A 90 22.43 -7.61 21.97
CA GLY A 90 21.61 -6.60 22.60
C GLY A 90 20.64 -5.91 21.64
N ASP A 91 20.60 -6.31 20.38
CA ASP A 91 19.74 -5.73 19.37
C ASP A 91 18.30 -6.24 19.48
N ARG A 92 17.36 -5.33 19.26
CA ARG A 92 15.94 -5.66 19.27
C ARG A 92 15.57 -6.51 18.06
N ILE A 93 14.90 -7.62 18.32
CA ILE A 93 14.33 -8.52 17.31
C ILE A 93 12.83 -8.63 17.51
N ILE A 94 12.09 -8.60 16.40
CA ILE A 94 10.65 -8.84 16.39
C ILE A 94 10.38 -10.15 15.67
N ARG A 95 9.42 -10.90 16.24
CA ARG A 95 8.77 -12.03 15.59
C ARG A 95 7.33 -11.65 15.32
N THR A 96 6.90 -11.80 14.06
CA THR A 96 5.51 -11.60 13.66
C THR A 96 4.79 -12.93 13.46
N LYS A 97 3.49 -12.84 13.23
CA LYS A 97 2.65 -13.97 12.84
C LYS A 97 1.45 -13.44 12.07
N GLY A 98 1.08 -14.09 10.98
CA GLY A 98 -0.21 -13.86 10.32
C GLY A 98 -1.37 -14.34 11.21
N ASP A 99 -2.44 -13.58 11.28
CA ASP A 99 -3.57 -13.90 12.19
C ASP A 99 -4.24 -15.24 11.84
N ALA A 100 -4.21 -15.63 10.55
CA ALA A 100 -4.74 -16.91 10.08
C ALA A 100 -3.73 -18.08 10.17
N ASN A 101 -2.46 -17.81 10.48
CA ASN A 101 -1.42 -18.84 10.51
C ASN A 101 -1.40 -19.54 11.87
N ASP A 102 -1.04 -20.82 11.92
CA ASP A 102 -0.87 -21.57 13.17
C ASP A 102 0.32 -21.07 13.98
N GLY A 103 1.40 -20.64 13.30
CA GLY A 103 2.64 -20.16 13.93
C GLY A 103 3.39 -19.17 13.05
N SER A 104 4.48 -18.63 13.60
CA SER A 104 5.45 -17.81 12.87
C SER A 104 6.31 -18.68 11.97
N ILE A 105 6.56 -18.24 10.75
CA ILE A 105 7.34 -18.96 9.74
C ILE A 105 8.81 -18.46 9.78
N PRO A 106 9.79 -19.37 9.94
CA PRO A 106 11.22 -18.99 9.95
C PRO A 106 11.61 -18.27 8.64
N TYR A 107 12.49 -17.29 8.74
CA TYR A 107 12.99 -16.45 7.63
C TYR A 107 11.94 -15.60 6.91
N ILE A 108 10.65 -15.78 7.24
CA ILE A 108 9.56 -14.91 6.81
C ILE A 108 9.19 -13.98 7.97
N ASP A 109 8.81 -14.55 9.12
CA ASP A 109 8.28 -13.84 10.28
C ASP A 109 9.35 -13.47 11.32
N TYR A 110 10.54 -14.05 11.23
CA TYR A 110 11.65 -13.75 12.12
C TYR A 110 13.01 -14.21 11.56
N PRO A 111 14.14 -13.61 11.98
CA PRO A 111 14.24 -12.43 12.86
C PRO A 111 14.01 -11.13 12.10
N ILE A 112 13.03 -10.32 12.51
CA ILE A 112 12.79 -9.01 11.91
C ILE A 112 13.59 -7.97 12.70
N ARG A 113 14.44 -7.21 11.99
CA ARG A 113 15.26 -6.14 12.50
C ARG A 113 14.79 -4.80 11.93
N ASP A 114 15.33 -3.68 12.41
CA ASP A 114 15.00 -2.33 11.94
C ASP A 114 15.12 -2.19 10.41
N GLN A 115 16.16 -2.77 9.82
CA GLN A 115 16.38 -2.76 8.35
C GLN A 115 15.28 -3.46 7.53
N ASN A 116 14.53 -4.36 8.16
CA ASN A 116 13.41 -5.05 7.51
C ASN A 116 12.12 -4.23 7.59
N TYR A 117 12.01 -3.35 8.59
CA TYR A 117 10.80 -2.61 8.89
C TYR A 117 10.50 -1.56 7.85
N ILE A 118 9.25 -1.49 7.39
CA ILE A 118 8.78 -0.47 6.44
C ILE A 118 7.86 0.53 7.14
N GLY A 119 6.95 0.06 7.99
CA GLY A 119 6.04 0.94 8.71
C GLY A 119 4.96 0.19 9.46
N LYS A 120 4.33 0.87 10.44
CA LYS A 120 3.19 0.35 11.20
C LYS A 120 1.90 0.67 10.47
N VAL A 121 1.00 -0.30 10.36
CA VAL A 121 -0.37 -0.09 9.86
C VAL A 121 -1.13 0.77 10.86
N VAL A 122 -1.67 1.90 10.38
CA VAL A 122 -2.45 2.84 11.20
C VAL A 122 -3.90 2.90 10.79
N TYR A 123 -4.22 2.55 9.54
CA TYR A 123 -5.59 2.46 9.03
C TYR A 123 -5.71 1.30 8.05
N ASP A 124 -6.89 0.70 8.01
CA ASP A 124 -7.32 -0.24 6.98
C ASP A 124 -8.61 0.25 6.33
N ILE A 125 -8.75 0.04 5.03
CA ILE A 125 -9.94 0.39 4.26
C ILE A 125 -10.38 -0.88 3.54
N PRO A 126 -11.47 -1.51 4.00
CA PRO A 126 -11.92 -2.78 3.45
C PRO A 126 -12.24 -2.68 1.95
N LYS A 127 -11.78 -3.66 1.18
CA LYS A 127 -12.09 -3.87 -0.25
C LYS A 127 -11.73 -2.72 -1.21
N LEU A 128 -11.06 -1.67 -0.74
CA LEU A 128 -10.65 -0.57 -1.63
C LEU A 128 -9.64 -1.05 -2.70
N GLY A 129 -8.86 -2.08 -2.40
CA GLY A 129 -7.96 -2.71 -3.37
C GLY A 129 -8.66 -3.36 -4.58
N LEU A 130 -9.98 -3.60 -4.51
CA LEU A 130 -10.76 -4.03 -5.68
C LEU A 130 -10.81 -2.94 -6.76
N VAL A 131 -10.84 -1.67 -6.35
CA VAL A 131 -10.82 -0.53 -7.28
C VAL A 131 -9.51 -0.51 -8.05
N THR A 132 -8.38 -0.80 -7.39
CA THR A 132 -7.08 -0.85 -8.06
C THR A 132 -7.01 -1.96 -9.09
N LYS A 133 -7.66 -3.11 -8.87
CA LYS A 133 -7.76 -4.19 -9.85
C LYS A 133 -8.55 -3.79 -11.10
N VAL A 134 -9.61 -2.99 -10.93
CA VAL A 134 -10.41 -2.50 -12.07
C VAL A 134 -9.62 -1.47 -12.89
N ILE A 135 -8.77 -0.65 -12.22
CA ILE A 135 -7.96 0.36 -12.89
C ILE A 135 -6.63 -0.20 -13.43
N SER A 136 -6.27 -1.45 -13.09
CA SER A 136 -5.02 -2.08 -13.56
C SER A 136 -5.12 -2.58 -15.01
N PRO A 137 -3.99 -2.74 -15.73
CA PRO A 137 -3.98 -3.37 -17.05
C PRO A 137 -4.57 -4.79 -17.01
N PRO A 138 -5.33 -5.20 -18.07
CA PRO A 138 -5.65 -4.47 -19.29
C PRO A 138 -6.88 -3.54 -19.19
N THR A 139 -7.62 -3.56 -18.07
CA THR A 139 -8.92 -2.88 -17.91
C THR A 139 -8.81 -1.36 -18.04
N ASN A 140 -7.72 -0.77 -17.52
CA ASN A 140 -7.47 0.68 -17.64
C ASN A 140 -7.38 1.15 -19.11
N TYR A 141 -6.78 0.36 -20.01
CA TYR A 141 -6.70 0.70 -21.44
C TYR A 141 -8.09 0.74 -22.07
N ILE A 142 -8.99 -0.18 -21.68
CA ILE A 142 -10.36 -0.21 -22.17
C ILE A 142 -11.11 1.04 -21.68
N ILE A 143 -10.99 1.39 -20.40
CA ILE A 143 -11.62 2.60 -19.83
C ILE A 143 -11.11 3.86 -20.53
N ILE A 144 -9.80 3.99 -20.71
CA ILE A 144 -9.19 5.14 -21.41
C ILE A 144 -9.69 5.19 -22.86
N GLY A 145 -9.73 4.08 -23.57
CA GLY A 145 -10.24 3.98 -24.93
C GLY A 145 -11.69 4.46 -25.05
N VAL A 146 -12.56 3.99 -24.14
CA VAL A 146 -13.97 4.43 -24.08
C VAL A 146 -14.08 5.94 -23.81
N LEU A 147 -13.30 6.47 -22.85
CA LEU A 147 -13.27 7.90 -22.55
C LEU A 147 -12.85 8.74 -23.76
N ILE A 148 -11.83 8.30 -24.49
CA ILE A 148 -11.37 8.98 -25.71
C ILE A 148 -12.47 8.97 -26.77
N ILE A 149 -13.13 7.83 -27.01
CA ILE A 149 -14.23 7.71 -27.96
C ILE A 149 -15.37 8.67 -27.60
N VAL A 150 -15.77 8.70 -26.32
CA VAL A 150 -16.80 9.60 -25.81
C VAL A 150 -16.41 11.07 -26.01
N LEU A 151 -15.17 11.45 -25.68
CA LEU A 151 -14.68 12.81 -25.87
C LEU A 151 -14.66 13.21 -27.35
N VAL A 152 -14.21 12.33 -28.24
CA VAL A 152 -14.22 12.57 -29.69
C VAL A 152 -15.65 12.71 -30.22
N TYR A 153 -16.56 11.86 -29.74
CA TYR A 153 -17.98 11.95 -30.10
C TYR A 153 -18.55 13.31 -29.71
N TYR A 154 -18.42 13.72 -28.45
CA TYR A 154 -18.91 15.02 -27.99
C TYR A 154 -18.23 16.20 -28.67
N SER A 155 -16.94 16.12 -28.97
CA SER A 155 -16.22 17.19 -29.66
C SER A 155 -16.66 17.35 -31.12
N ARG A 156 -17.06 16.26 -31.79
CA ARG A 156 -17.52 16.31 -33.19
C ARG A 156 -19.00 16.65 -33.30
N PHE A 157 -19.84 16.11 -32.44
CA PHE A 157 -21.31 16.27 -32.54
C PHE A 157 -21.84 17.40 -31.69
N GLY A 158 -21.22 17.76 -30.56
CA GLY A 158 -21.62 18.92 -29.75
C GLY A 158 -21.46 20.28 -30.45
N ARG A 159 -20.53 20.39 -31.42
CA ARG A 159 -20.36 21.60 -32.22
C ARG A 159 -21.45 21.80 -33.30
N SER A 160 -22.12 20.75 -33.71
CA SER A 160 -23.14 20.87 -34.78
C SER A 160 -24.47 21.41 -34.30
N GLU A 161 -24.77 21.38 -33.01
CA GLU A 161 -26.00 21.96 -32.47
C GLU A 161 -25.89 23.46 -32.17
N GLU A 162 -24.72 23.95 -31.83
CA GLU A 162 -24.51 25.36 -31.55
C GLU A 162 -24.55 26.22 -32.83
N GLN A 163 -24.10 25.67 -33.98
CA GLN A 163 -24.20 26.34 -35.26
C GLN A 163 -25.65 26.39 -35.83
N LYS A 164 -26.54 25.51 -35.41
CA LYS A 164 -27.92 25.54 -35.82
C LYS A 164 -28.80 26.53 -35.00
N ARG A 165 -28.31 27.00 -33.85
CA ARG A 165 -29.03 28.00 -33.00
C ARG A 165 -28.69 29.44 -33.36
N VAL A 166 -27.71 29.69 -34.19
CA VAL A 166 -27.23 31.05 -34.58
C VAL A 166 -27.68 31.41 -36.01
N ARG A 167 -28.48 30.55 -36.66
CA ARG A 167 -29.18 30.83 -37.90
C ARG A 167 -30.70 30.86 -37.68
#